data_65481ae3e0ff7afff279e482421d02c1
#
_entry.id   65481ae3e0ff7afff279e482421d02c1
#
_cell.length_a   1.000
_cell.length_b   1.000
_cell.length_c   1.000
_cell.angle_alpha   90.00
_cell.angle_beta   90.00
_cell.angle_gamma   90.00
#
_symmetry.space_group_name_H-M   'P 1'
#
loop_
_entity.id
_entity.type
_entity.pdbx_description
1 polymer ?
#
loop_
_entity_poly.entity_id
_entity_poly.type
_entity_poly.pdbx_seq_one_letter_code
_entity_poly.pdbx_strand_id
1 'polypeptide(L)'
;MYQIGVIGDSDDDERRNKIAEEVGRWIAKRGHILICGGRGGVMMAACKGAFEEGGITVGILPSMLKEEANPYCKIVIPTGMGYVRNGLNVLAMDGVIVIGGKAGTLSEIAYAWIYNKPIVAFPNIEGWSSKLAGQKIDYRRNDIIYPVKSPEEAVNKIIELIEQHSR
;
A
#
# COMPACT_ATOMS: atom_id res chain seq x y z
N MET A 1 0.54 8.01 15.17
CA MET A 1 -0.07 8.04 13.83
C MET A 1 0.93 7.47 12.83
N TYR A 2 0.59 6.34 12.21
CA TYR A 2 1.45 5.68 11.25
C TYR A 2 1.11 6.07 9.82
N GLN A 3 2.09 5.92 8.92
CA GLN A 3 1.94 6.08 7.49
C GLN A 3 1.86 4.68 6.85
N ILE A 4 0.65 4.26 6.49
CA ILE A 4 0.38 2.92 6.00
C ILE A 4 0.25 2.96 4.48
N GLY A 5 1.08 2.17 3.80
CA GLY A 5 1.08 2.08 2.34
C GLY A 5 0.08 1.06 1.82
N VAL A 6 -0.56 1.40 0.71
CA VAL A 6 -1.38 0.45 -0.05
C VAL A 6 -0.84 0.41 -1.48
N ILE A 7 -0.45 -0.77 -1.92
CA ILE A 7 0.11 -1.01 -3.25
C ILE A 7 -0.65 -2.12 -3.95
N GLY A 8 -0.70 -2.09 -5.27
CA GLY A 8 -1.40 -3.08 -6.07
C GLY A 8 -1.57 -2.66 -7.51
N ASP A 9 -2.52 -3.30 -8.21
CA ASP A 9 -2.78 -3.05 -9.62
C ASP A 9 -3.24 -1.63 -9.90
N SER A 10 -2.73 -1.05 -10.99
CA SER A 10 -3.13 0.27 -11.46
C SER A 10 -4.33 0.24 -12.40
N ASP A 11 -4.69 -0.91 -12.96
CA ASP A 11 -5.87 -1.09 -13.78
C ASP A 11 -7.10 -1.37 -12.92
N ASP A 12 -8.29 -1.05 -13.47
CA ASP A 12 -9.54 -1.22 -12.75
C ASP A 12 -10.00 -2.67 -12.72
N ASP A 13 -10.44 -3.10 -11.54
CA ASP A 13 -11.11 -4.36 -11.31
C ASP A 13 -12.05 -4.15 -10.12
N GLU A 14 -13.33 -4.41 -10.33
CA GLU A 14 -14.36 -4.11 -9.33
C GLU A 14 -14.10 -4.80 -7.99
N ARG A 15 -13.73 -6.08 -8.01
CA ARG A 15 -13.48 -6.85 -6.78
C ARG A 15 -12.26 -6.33 -6.02
N ARG A 16 -11.15 -6.11 -6.72
CA ARG A 16 -9.94 -5.55 -6.08
C ARG A 16 -10.18 -4.16 -5.54
N ASN A 17 -10.85 -3.31 -6.33
CA ASN A 17 -11.14 -1.94 -5.92
C ASN A 17 -12.02 -1.90 -4.68
N LYS A 18 -13.02 -2.78 -4.58
CA LYS A 18 -13.87 -2.86 -3.40
C LYS A 18 -13.07 -3.21 -2.14
N ILE A 19 -12.18 -4.17 -2.24
CA ILE A 19 -11.29 -4.55 -1.13
C ILE A 19 -10.37 -3.40 -0.76
N ALA A 20 -9.75 -2.75 -1.74
CA ALA A 20 -8.87 -1.61 -1.52
C ALA A 20 -9.60 -0.43 -0.86
N GLU A 21 -10.82 -0.15 -1.30
CA GLU A 21 -11.64 0.90 -0.69
C GLU A 21 -11.90 0.64 0.79
N GLU A 22 -12.25 -0.60 1.14
CA GLU A 22 -12.46 -0.99 2.53
C GLU A 22 -11.16 -0.91 3.35
N VAL A 23 -10.02 -1.31 2.76
CA VAL A 23 -8.71 -1.16 3.42
C VAL A 23 -8.45 0.33 3.73
N GLY A 24 -8.66 1.21 2.76
CA GLY A 24 -8.50 2.65 2.97
C GLY A 24 -9.40 3.19 4.08
N ARG A 25 -10.66 2.75 4.09
CA ARG A 25 -11.63 3.13 5.12
C ARG A 25 -11.15 2.72 6.52
N TRP A 26 -10.66 1.50 6.68
CA TRP A 26 -10.14 1.02 7.97
C TRP A 26 -8.88 1.76 8.41
N ILE A 27 -7.98 2.10 7.48
CA ILE A 27 -6.80 2.92 7.79
C ILE A 27 -7.23 4.25 8.42
N ALA A 28 -8.19 4.93 7.80
CA ALA A 28 -8.72 6.20 8.30
C ALA A 28 -9.45 6.04 9.64
N LYS A 29 -10.28 5.00 9.78
CA LYS A 29 -10.99 4.71 11.04
C LYS A 29 -10.04 4.48 12.22
N ARG A 30 -8.86 3.91 11.96
CA ARG A 30 -7.84 3.69 12.97
C ARG A 30 -6.97 4.92 13.22
N GLY A 31 -7.23 6.05 12.53
CA GLY A 31 -6.53 7.31 12.74
C GLY A 31 -5.16 7.39 12.10
N HIS A 32 -4.90 6.60 11.05
CA HIS A 32 -3.62 6.55 10.37
C HIS A 32 -3.69 7.19 8.99
N ILE A 33 -2.51 7.50 8.43
CA ILE A 33 -2.34 8.15 7.14
C ILE A 33 -2.18 7.07 6.05
N LEU A 34 -2.86 7.25 4.92
CA LEU A 34 -2.69 6.37 3.76
C LEU A 34 -1.67 6.95 2.79
N ILE A 35 -0.66 6.15 2.44
CA ILE A 35 0.36 6.48 1.43
C ILE A 35 0.15 5.58 0.22
N CYS A 36 0.16 6.15 -0.97
CA CYS A 36 0.10 5.38 -2.22
C CYS A 36 0.84 6.09 -3.36
N GLY A 37 0.88 5.46 -4.53
CA GLY A 37 1.47 6.05 -5.73
C GLY A 37 0.64 7.11 -6.41
N GLY A 38 -0.55 7.39 -5.92
CA GLY A 38 -1.37 8.53 -6.37
C GLY A 38 -2.13 8.34 -7.68
N ARG A 39 -2.10 7.16 -8.30
CA ARG A 39 -2.73 6.91 -9.61
C ARG A 39 -4.03 6.10 -9.46
N GLY A 40 -4.34 5.26 -10.43
CA GLY A 40 -5.61 4.54 -10.53
C GLY A 40 -5.64 3.18 -9.84
N GLY A 41 -6.70 2.42 -10.11
CA GLY A 41 -6.86 1.06 -9.61
C GLY A 41 -6.92 0.99 -8.09
N VAL A 42 -6.12 0.12 -7.51
CA VAL A 42 -6.04 -0.07 -6.06
C VAL A 42 -5.69 1.23 -5.32
N MET A 43 -4.79 2.03 -5.88
CA MET A 43 -4.39 3.31 -5.28
C MET A 43 -5.57 4.27 -5.14
N MET A 44 -6.33 4.45 -6.22
CA MET A 44 -7.48 5.35 -6.20
C MET A 44 -8.59 4.83 -5.28
N ALA A 45 -8.87 3.53 -5.32
CA ALA A 45 -9.90 2.93 -4.49
C ALA A 45 -9.58 3.06 -2.99
N ALA A 46 -8.34 2.79 -2.60
CA ALA A 46 -7.90 2.95 -1.21
C ALA A 46 -7.99 4.41 -0.77
N CYS A 47 -7.53 5.35 -1.60
CA CYS A 47 -7.65 6.79 -1.33
C CYS A 47 -9.11 7.19 -1.15
N LYS A 48 -10.01 6.71 -2.01
CA LYS A 48 -11.43 7.00 -1.93
C LYS A 48 -12.01 6.59 -0.56
N GLY A 49 -11.75 5.36 -0.14
CA GLY A 49 -12.24 4.85 1.13
C GLY A 49 -11.74 5.67 2.33
N ALA A 50 -10.47 6.02 2.35
CA ALA A 50 -9.88 6.83 3.40
C ALA A 50 -10.40 8.27 3.37
N PHE A 51 -10.48 8.86 2.18
CA PHE A 51 -10.98 10.23 1.99
C PHE A 51 -12.42 10.37 2.48
N GLU A 52 -13.31 9.45 2.11
CA GLU A 52 -14.71 9.47 2.51
C GLU A 52 -14.88 9.31 4.02
N GLU A 53 -13.94 8.68 4.68
CA GLU A 53 -13.90 8.52 6.14
C GLU A 53 -13.23 9.71 6.85
N GLY A 54 -12.87 10.76 6.11
CA GLY A 54 -12.22 11.94 6.67
C GLY A 54 -10.73 11.77 6.96
N GLY A 55 -10.11 10.71 6.43
CA GLY A 55 -8.70 10.43 6.64
C GLY A 55 -7.76 11.28 5.79
N ILE A 56 -6.46 11.15 6.06
CA ILE A 56 -5.39 11.84 5.32
C ILE A 56 -4.85 10.87 4.29
N THR A 57 -4.85 11.29 3.02
CA THR A 57 -4.37 10.51 1.89
C THR A 57 -3.22 11.23 1.20
N VAL A 58 -2.12 10.52 0.94
CA VAL A 58 -0.93 11.06 0.30
C VAL A 58 -0.64 10.26 -0.95
N GLY A 59 -0.57 10.94 -2.10
CA GLY A 59 -0.17 10.36 -3.37
C GLY A 59 1.22 10.85 -3.76
N ILE A 60 2.17 9.92 -3.90
CA ILE A 60 3.54 10.21 -4.33
C ILE A 60 3.64 9.81 -5.80
N LEU A 61 3.55 10.80 -6.69
CA LEU A 61 3.44 10.60 -8.13
C LEU A 61 4.77 10.33 -8.81
N PRO A 62 4.77 9.50 -9.88
CA PRO A 62 5.95 9.36 -10.74
C PRO A 62 6.17 10.57 -11.65
N SER A 63 5.14 11.34 -11.90
CA SER A 63 5.12 12.47 -12.83
C SER A 63 5.47 13.80 -12.17
N MET A 64 5.54 14.86 -12.97
CA MET A 64 5.85 16.21 -12.49
C MET A 64 4.59 17.02 -12.18
N LEU A 65 3.41 16.57 -12.58
CA LEU A 65 2.18 17.34 -12.52
C LEU A 65 1.23 16.82 -11.44
N LYS A 66 0.89 17.67 -10.49
CA LYS A 66 -0.07 17.32 -9.42
C LYS A 66 -1.43 16.89 -9.94
N GLU A 67 -1.83 17.44 -11.09
CA GLU A 67 -3.13 17.19 -11.73
C GLU A 67 -3.29 15.73 -12.17
N GLU A 68 -2.20 14.99 -12.26
CA GLU A 68 -2.23 13.56 -12.62
C GLU A 68 -2.59 12.65 -11.45
N ALA A 69 -2.67 13.18 -10.23
CA ALA A 69 -3.11 12.41 -9.08
C ALA A 69 -4.61 12.09 -9.18
N ASN A 70 -5.00 10.96 -8.59
CA ASN A 70 -6.42 10.68 -8.44
C ASN A 70 -7.08 11.73 -7.52
N PRO A 71 -8.40 11.99 -7.67
CA PRO A 71 -9.05 13.11 -6.98
C PRO A 71 -9.18 12.94 -5.46
N TYR A 72 -8.86 11.75 -4.93
CA TYR A 72 -8.99 11.47 -3.50
C TYR A 72 -7.68 11.67 -2.73
N CYS A 73 -6.58 12.04 -3.38
CA CYS A 73 -5.33 12.41 -2.71
C CYS A 73 -5.46 13.81 -2.14
N LYS A 74 -5.46 13.95 -0.82
CA LYS A 74 -5.44 15.27 -0.17
C LYS A 74 -4.09 15.95 -0.29
N ILE A 75 -3.02 15.18 -0.20
CA ILE A 75 -1.65 15.65 -0.33
C ILE A 75 -1.06 14.97 -1.55
N VAL A 76 -0.51 15.75 -2.47
CA VAL A 76 0.09 15.25 -3.70
C VAL A 76 1.54 15.68 -3.77
N ILE A 77 2.43 14.69 -3.92
CA ILE A 77 3.87 14.93 -4.03
C ILE A 77 4.33 14.45 -5.41
N PRO A 78 4.45 15.33 -6.41
CA PRO A 78 4.99 14.96 -7.71
C PRO A 78 6.52 14.84 -7.60
N THR A 79 7.08 13.74 -8.11
CA THR A 79 8.53 13.51 -8.03
C THR A 79 9.25 13.73 -9.36
N GLY A 80 8.58 13.53 -10.48
CA GLY A 80 9.23 13.54 -11.80
C GLY A 80 10.20 12.38 -12.01
N MET A 81 10.18 11.36 -11.15
CA MET A 81 11.18 10.29 -11.14
C MET A 81 10.74 9.01 -11.87
N GLY A 82 9.52 8.97 -12.39
CA GLY A 82 9.01 7.75 -13.02
C GLY A 82 8.95 6.58 -12.03
N TYR A 83 9.23 5.38 -12.50
CA TYR A 83 9.16 4.17 -11.66
C TYR A 83 10.20 4.16 -10.53
N VAL A 84 11.28 4.91 -10.64
CA VAL A 84 12.30 4.99 -9.58
C VAL A 84 11.71 5.54 -8.28
N ARG A 85 10.62 6.33 -8.36
CA ARG A 85 9.92 6.85 -7.18
C ARG A 85 9.33 5.73 -6.30
N ASN A 86 9.21 4.49 -6.81
CA ASN A 86 8.68 3.36 -6.03
C ASN A 86 9.49 3.10 -4.75
N GLY A 87 10.79 3.28 -4.79
CA GLY A 87 11.62 3.22 -3.59
C GLY A 87 11.30 4.33 -2.60
N LEU A 88 11.05 5.54 -3.11
CA LEU A 88 10.67 6.69 -2.29
C LEU A 88 9.29 6.47 -1.63
N ASN A 89 8.33 5.91 -2.37
CA ASN A 89 7.02 5.55 -1.82
C ASN A 89 7.17 4.68 -0.59
N VAL A 90 7.95 3.62 -0.72
CA VAL A 90 8.13 2.62 0.34
C VAL A 90 8.86 3.22 1.54
N LEU A 91 9.84 4.08 1.33
CA LEU A 91 10.52 4.78 2.43
C LEU A 91 9.57 5.66 3.23
N ALA A 92 8.53 6.21 2.60
CA ALA A 92 7.52 7.01 3.26
C ALA A 92 6.52 6.17 4.08
N MET A 93 6.52 4.86 3.92
CA MET A 93 5.59 3.95 4.58
C MET A 93 6.22 3.34 5.84
N ASP A 94 5.42 3.21 6.90
CA ASP A 94 5.81 2.44 8.09
C ASP A 94 5.50 0.95 7.91
N GLY A 95 4.52 0.62 7.09
CA GLY A 95 4.14 -0.73 6.73
C GLY A 95 3.37 -0.74 5.42
N VAL A 96 3.29 -1.89 4.78
CA VAL A 96 2.77 -2.03 3.41
C VAL A 96 1.69 -3.09 3.32
N ILE A 97 0.56 -2.75 2.72
CA ILE A 97 -0.54 -3.68 2.41
C ILE A 97 -0.56 -3.89 0.90
N VAL A 98 -0.46 -5.16 0.47
CA VAL A 98 -0.36 -5.55 -0.95
C VAL A 98 -1.66 -6.17 -1.42
N ILE A 99 -2.24 -5.63 -2.49
CA ILE A 99 -3.51 -6.08 -3.08
C ILE A 99 -3.29 -6.35 -4.57
N GLY A 100 -3.09 -7.61 -4.94
CA GLY A 100 -2.78 -8.01 -6.32
C GLY A 100 -1.40 -7.52 -6.74
N GLY A 101 -1.31 -6.94 -7.92
CA GLY A 101 -0.12 -6.24 -8.40
C GLY A 101 0.68 -6.95 -9.46
N LYS A 102 1.31 -6.14 -10.30
CA LYS A 102 2.19 -6.56 -11.40
C LYS A 102 3.63 -6.12 -11.10
N ALA A 103 4.44 -5.86 -12.12
CA ALA A 103 5.87 -5.58 -11.97
C ALA A 103 6.18 -4.36 -11.08
N GLY A 104 5.39 -3.29 -11.20
CA GLY A 104 5.57 -2.11 -10.36
C GLY A 104 5.37 -2.43 -8.88
N THR A 105 4.31 -3.17 -8.58
CA THR A 105 4.02 -3.64 -7.22
C THR A 105 5.12 -4.57 -6.71
N LEU A 106 5.63 -5.47 -7.56
CA LEU A 106 6.76 -6.33 -7.20
C LEU A 106 7.99 -5.52 -6.80
N SER A 107 8.29 -4.44 -7.52
CA SER A 107 9.41 -3.56 -7.18
C SER A 107 9.23 -2.93 -5.81
N GLU A 108 8.02 -2.49 -5.48
CA GLU A 108 7.71 -1.92 -4.17
C GLU A 108 7.80 -2.96 -3.04
N ILE A 109 7.35 -4.18 -3.29
CA ILE A 109 7.50 -5.28 -2.32
C ILE A 109 8.99 -5.54 -2.05
N ALA A 110 9.82 -5.57 -3.10
CA ALA A 110 11.25 -5.78 -2.96
C ALA A 110 11.91 -4.66 -2.14
N TYR A 111 11.57 -3.40 -2.41
CA TYR A 111 12.06 -2.28 -1.61
C TYR A 111 11.60 -2.37 -0.15
N ALA A 112 10.33 -2.71 0.08
CA ALA A 112 9.81 -2.87 1.44
C ALA A 112 10.58 -3.94 2.21
N TRP A 113 10.90 -5.04 1.55
CA TRP A 113 11.70 -6.11 2.13
C TRP A 113 13.10 -5.64 2.49
N ILE A 114 13.78 -4.97 1.54
CA ILE A 114 15.14 -4.43 1.74
C ILE A 114 15.18 -3.41 2.89
N TYR A 115 14.19 -2.53 2.96
CA TYR A 115 14.12 -1.47 3.97
C TYR A 115 13.49 -1.92 5.29
N ASN A 116 13.30 -3.21 5.46
CA ASN A 116 12.78 -3.82 6.69
C ASN A 116 11.40 -3.28 7.10
N LYS A 117 10.55 -2.98 6.13
CA LYS A 117 9.18 -2.58 6.39
C LYS A 117 8.31 -3.83 6.55
N PRO A 118 7.39 -3.89 7.53
CA PRO A 118 6.44 -5.00 7.61
C PRO A 118 5.50 -4.99 6.40
N ILE A 119 5.15 -6.20 5.93
CA ILE A 119 4.35 -6.38 4.72
C ILE A 119 3.24 -7.39 5.00
N VAL A 120 2.01 -7.04 4.64
CA VAL A 120 0.88 -7.97 4.59
C VAL A 120 0.36 -8.05 3.17
N ALA A 121 -0.16 -9.21 2.75
CA ALA A 121 -0.62 -9.42 1.39
C ALA A 121 -1.86 -10.31 1.36
N PHE A 122 -2.75 -10.03 0.40
CA PHE A 122 -3.97 -10.82 0.19
C PHE A 122 -3.68 -12.03 -0.70
N PRO A 123 -3.72 -13.27 -0.15
CA PRO A 123 -3.43 -14.47 -0.93
C PRO A 123 -4.51 -14.82 -1.95
N ASN A 124 -5.74 -14.34 -1.74
CA ASN A 124 -6.90 -14.66 -2.59
C ASN A 124 -7.12 -13.67 -3.73
N ILE A 125 -6.20 -12.72 -3.92
CA ILE A 125 -6.26 -11.75 -5.02
C ILE A 125 -5.09 -12.02 -5.95
N GLU A 126 -5.41 -12.37 -7.19
CA GLU A 126 -4.42 -12.74 -8.20
C GLU A 126 -3.39 -11.62 -8.41
N GLY A 127 -2.13 -11.99 -8.52
CA GLY A 127 -1.00 -11.10 -8.72
C GLY A 127 0.12 -11.41 -7.74
N TRP A 128 1.01 -10.44 -7.49
CA TRP A 128 2.14 -10.66 -6.59
C TRP A 128 1.72 -10.80 -5.13
N SER A 129 0.58 -10.26 -4.74
CA SER A 129 0.06 -10.49 -3.39
C SER A 129 -0.21 -11.98 -3.13
N SER A 130 -0.84 -12.67 -4.10
CA SER A 130 -1.13 -14.11 -3.94
C SER A 130 0.12 -14.97 -4.02
N LYS A 131 1.09 -14.58 -4.85
CA LYS A 131 2.33 -15.33 -5.03
C LYS A 131 3.26 -15.24 -3.82
N LEU A 132 3.30 -14.10 -3.16
CA LEU A 132 4.26 -13.83 -2.08
C LEU A 132 3.67 -13.89 -0.68
N ALA A 133 2.35 -13.94 -0.53
CA ALA A 133 1.73 -14.12 0.79
C ALA A 133 2.23 -15.41 1.45
N GLY A 134 2.73 -15.27 2.68
CA GLY A 134 3.30 -16.39 3.42
C GLY A 134 4.77 -16.70 3.09
N GLN A 135 5.39 -15.95 2.21
CA GLN A 135 6.75 -16.23 1.72
C GLN A 135 7.79 -15.25 2.28
N LYS A 136 9.04 -15.64 2.16
CA LYS A 136 10.21 -14.76 2.29
C LYS A 136 10.72 -14.41 0.90
N ILE A 137 11.26 -13.20 0.74
CA ILE A 137 11.96 -12.85 -0.50
C ILE A 137 13.37 -13.47 -0.49
N ASP A 138 14.09 -13.29 0.61
CA ASP A 138 15.41 -13.86 0.83
C ASP A 138 15.66 -14.00 2.35
N TYR A 139 16.88 -14.37 2.73
CA TYR A 139 17.21 -14.70 4.12
C TYR A 139 17.71 -13.51 4.96
N ARG A 140 17.62 -12.28 4.45
CA ARG A 140 18.03 -11.09 5.21
C ARG A 140 17.11 -10.78 6.39
N ARG A 141 15.88 -11.33 6.37
CA ARG A 141 14.87 -11.16 7.42
C ARG A 141 14.39 -12.50 7.94
N ASN A 142 13.98 -12.51 9.21
CA ASN A 142 13.43 -13.72 9.85
C ASN A 142 11.91 -13.82 9.72
N ASP A 143 11.24 -12.73 9.40
CA ASP A 143 9.79 -12.69 9.24
C ASP A 143 9.37 -13.04 7.80
N ILE A 144 8.07 -13.05 7.57
CA ILE A 144 7.46 -13.37 6.28
C ILE A 144 6.59 -12.19 5.80
N ILE A 145 6.15 -12.27 4.56
CA ILE A 145 5.05 -11.46 4.07
C ILE A 145 3.77 -12.09 4.59
N TYR A 146 3.07 -11.43 5.52
CA TYR A 146 1.95 -12.02 6.24
C TYR A 146 0.70 -12.11 5.37
N PRO A 147 0.08 -13.31 5.25
CA PRO A 147 -1.20 -13.45 4.56
C PRO A 147 -2.34 -12.87 5.39
N VAL A 148 -3.24 -12.13 4.75
CA VAL A 148 -4.45 -11.57 5.36
C VAL A 148 -5.65 -11.84 4.46
N LYS A 149 -6.84 -11.96 5.05
CA LYS A 149 -8.04 -12.40 4.31
C LYS A 149 -9.11 -11.32 4.18
N SER A 150 -9.08 -10.31 5.02
CA SER A 150 -10.10 -9.25 5.00
C SER A 150 -9.44 -7.88 5.15
N PRO A 151 -10.12 -6.80 4.70
CA PRO A 151 -9.62 -5.44 4.88
C PRO A 151 -9.34 -5.08 6.35
N GLU A 152 -10.25 -5.43 7.25
CA GLU A 152 -10.05 -5.15 8.68
C GLU A 152 -8.84 -5.89 9.23
N GLU A 153 -8.72 -7.20 8.91
CA GLU A 153 -7.57 -8.00 9.33
C GLU A 153 -6.26 -7.41 8.80
N ALA A 154 -6.24 -6.98 7.54
CA ALA A 154 -5.04 -6.39 6.92
C ALA A 154 -4.57 -5.16 7.69
N VAL A 155 -5.48 -4.26 8.01
CA VAL A 155 -5.15 -3.02 8.74
C VAL A 155 -4.74 -3.32 10.18
N ASN A 156 -5.46 -4.18 10.88
CA ASN A 156 -5.11 -4.56 12.24
C ASN A 156 -3.74 -5.24 12.29
N LYS A 157 -3.48 -6.14 11.34
CA LYS A 157 -2.20 -6.87 11.30
C LYS A 157 -1.03 -5.96 10.97
N ILE A 158 -1.18 -5.06 10.00
CA ILE A 158 -0.07 -4.16 9.67
C ILE A 158 0.26 -3.22 10.84
N ILE A 159 -0.73 -2.74 11.56
CA ILE A 159 -0.53 -1.91 12.74
C ILE A 159 0.24 -2.70 13.81
N GLU A 160 -0.18 -3.93 14.10
CA GLU A 160 0.50 -4.81 15.04
C GLU A 160 1.97 -5.01 14.67
N LEU A 161 2.23 -5.30 13.39
CA LEU A 161 3.60 -5.53 12.90
C LEU A 161 4.45 -4.25 12.97
N ILE A 162 3.89 -3.10 12.66
CA ILE A 162 4.59 -1.81 12.79
C ILE A 162 5.00 -1.58 14.25
N GLU A 163 4.10 -1.82 15.19
CA GLU A 163 4.37 -1.66 16.61
C GLU A 163 5.48 -2.61 17.11
N GLN A 164 5.49 -3.84 16.61
CA GLN A 164 6.55 -4.81 16.92
C GLN A 164 7.90 -4.41 16.35
N HIS A 165 7.94 -3.82 15.15
CA HIS A 165 9.18 -3.36 14.51
C HIS A 165 9.78 -2.12 15.19
N SER A 166 8.96 -1.34 15.89
CA SER A 166 9.39 -0.12 16.59
C SER A 166 10.04 -0.38 17.95
N ARG A 167 10.11 -1.65 18.38
CA ARG A 167 10.66 -2.03 19.69
C ARG A 167 12.10 -2.59 19.60
#